data_ea4739026beaba9926ddde69ed2e63cd
#
_entry.id   ea4739026beaba9926ddde69ed2e63cd
#
_cell.length_a   1.000
_cell.length_b   1.000
_cell.length_c   1.000
_cell.angle_alpha   90.00
_cell.angle_beta   90.00
_cell.angle_gamma   90.00
#
_symmetry.space_group_name_H-M   'P 1'
#
loop_
_entity.id
_entity.type
_entity.pdbx_description
1 polymer ?
#
loop_
_entity_poly.entity_id
_entity_poly.type
_entity_poly.pdbx_seq_one_letter_code
_entity_poly.pdbx_strand_id
1 'polypeptide(L)'
;IRFNVFDTTAVQLWPYQFNLSSNTSSIKVDDGVTSADLSAKISSRQYGQAIKDLEIYFESTNGRLSELSKYTDTLGIALVNFEDTGDPNEAGVSTIIARYQHPAFGTIIDSVQITILDTTYSGTPAYVEIPSSNPGELMVLGGGGLESTQICARVFDENGVLVNEPVNVTFTLGPNIPSGANLSNAGIIDSAFTANGSACVSINSGTGPGPVRVTASVVTDSGEVISATSTPVIIATGPPYFIEPDYNPQESQPIGGGFYQTEAAAIVYDRWYNPVSDSTYVYWSMEPQFPDTLIDAFVEGVSFTGNENLNGDNFPGVAYTTITYSTDAIGSLGQVSALTFGTNGDTIMQRINEDEGEAIMFFVPGQLTLGSPTQYWDFSTMGATAQIEVT
;
A
#
# COMPACT_ATOMS: atom_id res chain seq x y z
N ILE A 1 -36.26 10.07 -14.68
CA ILE A 1 -34.92 9.51 -14.77
C ILE A 1 -33.97 10.61 -14.29
N ARG A 2 -33.40 10.46 -13.11
CA ARG A 2 -32.31 11.34 -12.62
C ARG A 2 -31.01 10.62 -12.95
N PHE A 3 -30.20 11.21 -13.80
CA PHE A 3 -28.83 10.79 -13.97
C PHE A 3 -27.99 11.45 -12.86
N ASN A 4 -27.44 10.65 -11.96
CA ASN A 4 -26.37 11.11 -11.10
C ASN A 4 -25.11 11.15 -11.97
N VAL A 5 -24.65 12.35 -12.27
CA VAL A 5 -23.32 12.57 -12.85
C VAL A 5 -22.35 12.42 -11.68
N PHE A 6 -21.71 11.27 -11.56
CA PHE A 6 -20.57 11.10 -10.66
C PHE A 6 -19.40 11.88 -11.25
N ASP A 7 -18.81 12.74 -10.43
CA ASP A 7 -17.53 13.36 -10.75
C ASP A 7 -16.45 12.27 -10.72
N THR A 8 -16.22 11.67 -11.88
CA THR A 8 -15.09 10.77 -12.09
C THR A 8 -13.84 11.62 -12.30
N THR A 9 -13.41 12.38 -11.33
CA THR A 9 -12.00 12.68 -11.19
C THR A 9 -11.32 11.39 -10.72
N ALA A 10 -11.27 10.42 -11.61
CA ALA A 10 -10.36 9.30 -11.48
C ALA A 10 -8.99 9.93 -11.18
N VAL A 11 -8.40 9.60 -10.04
CA VAL A 11 -6.98 9.88 -9.80
C VAL A 11 -6.27 9.20 -10.95
N GLN A 12 -5.87 9.99 -11.93
CA GLN A 12 -5.22 9.47 -13.13
C GLN A 12 -3.83 9.04 -12.70
N LEU A 13 -3.71 7.76 -12.35
CA LEU A 13 -2.45 7.20 -11.91
C LEU A 13 -1.44 7.32 -13.04
N TRP A 14 -0.24 7.75 -12.67
CA TRP A 14 0.87 7.81 -13.58
C TRP A 14 1.12 6.43 -14.23
N PRO A 15 1.26 6.37 -15.57
CA PRO A 15 1.51 5.11 -16.27
C PRO A 15 2.92 4.58 -16.03
N TYR A 16 3.79 5.37 -15.39
CA TYR A 16 5.18 5.07 -15.16
C TYR A 16 5.52 5.06 -13.67
N GLN A 17 6.45 4.20 -13.30
CA GLN A 17 7.22 4.28 -12.06
C GLN A 17 8.49 5.06 -12.37
N PHE A 18 8.85 5.97 -11.48
CA PHE A 18 10.01 6.82 -11.62
C PHE A 18 10.78 6.81 -10.30
N ASN A 19 12.07 6.53 -10.36
CA ASN A 19 12.94 6.49 -9.18
C ASN A 19 14.28 7.12 -9.49
N LEU A 20 14.75 7.99 -8.60
CA LEU A 20 16.10 8.56 -8.61
C LEU A 20 16.90 7.93 -7.48
N SER A 21 18.08 7.41 -7.81
CA SER A 21 19.03 6.86 -6.85
C SER A 21 20.44 7.39 -7.10
N SER A 22 21.28 7.30 -6.08
CA SER A 22 22.69 7.62 -6.15
C SER A 22 23.54 6.43 -5.72
N ASN A 23 24.74 6.29 -6.28
CA ASN A 23 25.72 5.28 -5.86
C ASN A 23 26.42 5.64 -4.55
N THR A 24 26.33 6.91 -4.11
CA THR A 24 26.84 7.39 -2.82
C THR A 24 25.88 8.41 -2.23
N SER A 25 25.86 8.51 -0.91
CA SER A 25 25.12 9.56 -0.19
C SER A 25 25.94 10.83 0.02
N SER A 26 27.19 10.86 -0.47
CA SER A 26 28.11 11.94 -0.17
C SER A 26 29.28 12.08 -1.14
N ILE A 27 29.73 13.32 -1.27
CA ILE A 27 30.97 13.73 -1.94
C ILE A 27 31.72 14.73 -1.03
N LYS A 28 32.96 15.01 -1.32
CA LYS A 28 33.76 16.02 -0.59
C LYS A 28 33.75 17.34 -1.34
N VAL A 29 34.06 18.43 -0.63
CA VAL A 29 34.47 19.67 -1.27
C VAL A 29 35.93 19.49 -1.71
N ASP A 30 36.13 19.02 -2.93
CA ASP A 30 37.44 18.69 -3.48
C ASP A 30 37.57 19.02 -4.99
N ASP A 31 36.75 19.96 -5.48
CA ASP A 31 36.66 20.42 -6.87
C ASP A 31 36.41 19.30 -7.87
N GLY A 32 35.45 18.42 -7.51
CA GLY A 32 34.96 17.35 -8.38
C GLY A 32 35.87 16.10 -8.42
N VAL A 33 36.82 15.94 -7.51
CA VAL A 33 37.62 14.71 -7.38
C VAL A 33 36.75 13.57 -6.89
N THR A 34 35.83 13.85 -5.94
CA THR A 34 34.76 12.93 -5.54
C THR A 34 33.47 13.31 -6.23
N SER A 35 32.75 12.32 -6.71
CA SER A 35 31.48 12.52 -7.43
C SER A 35 30.46 11.43 -7.12
N ALA A 36 29.21 11.73 -7.38
CA ALA A 36 28.10 10.80 -7.23
C ALA A 36 27.43 10.51 -8.56
N ASP A 37 27.28 9.23 -8.91
CA ASP A 37 26.51 8.80 -10.08
C ASP A 37 25.03 8.76 -9.71
N LEU A 38 24.23 9.55 -10.41
CA LEU A 38 22.79 9.63 -10.28
C LEU A 38 22.13 8.77 -11.35
N SER A 39 21.24 7.88 -10.94
CA SER A 39 20.49 7.00 -11.83
C SER A 39 18.99 7.29 -11.71
N ALA A 40 18.42 7.96 -12.71
CA ALA A 40 16.99 8.15 -12.83
C ALA A 40 16.39 7.04 -13.69
N LYS A 41 15.65 6.13 -13.08
CA LYS A 41 15.03 4.97 -13.73
C LYS A 41 13.55 5.20 -13.94
N ILE A 42 13.08 4.95 -15.16
CA ILE A 42 11.66 4.99 -15.50
C ILE A 42 11.22 3.69 -16.17
N SER A 43 10.08 3.16 -15.71
CA SER A 43 9.51 1.92 -16.23
C SER A 43 7.99 2.01 -16.30
N SER A 44 7.37 1.18 -17.13
CA SER A 44 5.92 1.03 -17.18
C SER A 44 5.42 0.45 -15.86
N ARG A 45 4.45 1.11 -15.25
CA ARG A 45 3.81 0.64 -14.01
C ARG A 45 3.09 -0.70 -14.19
N GLN A 46 2.45 -0.88 -15.34
CA GLN A 46 1.65 -2.08 -15.60
C GLN A 46 2.51 -3.32 -15.92
N TYR A 47 3.63 -3.12 -16.63
CA TYR A 47 4.42 -4.25 -17.15
C TYR A 47 5.84 -4.32 -16.62
N GLY A 48 6.29 -3.33 -15.84
CA GLY A 48 7.66 -3.25 -15.35
C GLY A 48 8.72 -3.04 -16.44
N GLN A 49 8.29 -2.79 -17.68
CA GLN A 49 9.20 -2.63 -18.82
C GLN A 49 9.91 -1.29 -18.76
N ALA A 50 11.21 -1.31 -19.04
CA ALA A 50 12.02 -0.11 -19.19
C ALA A 50 11.49 0.78 -20.32
N ILE A 51 11.46 2.09 -20.08
CA ILE A 51 11.05 3.07 -21.10
C ILE A 51 12.27 3.87 -21.54
N LYS A 52 12.65 3.70 -22.78
CA LYS A 52 13.80 4.40 -23.37
C LYS A 52 13.40 5.68 -24.09
N ASP A 53 14.38 6.50 -24.42
CA ASP A 53 14.26 7.73 -25.21
C ASP A 53 13.33 8.78 -24.56
N LEU A 54 13.19 8.76 -23.21
CA LEU A 54 12.53 9.81 -22.45
C LEU A 54 13.56 10.81 -21.91
N GLU A 55 13.30 12.10 -22.08
CA GLU A 55 14.13 13.16 -21.57
C GLU A 55 13.81 13.43 -20.10
N ILE A 56 14.80 13.19 -19.23
CA ILE A 56 14.74 13.45 -17.79
C ILE A 56 15.52 14.72 -17.50
N TYR A 57 14.92 15.62 -16.73
CA TYR A 57 15.53 16.86 -16.29
C TYR A 57 16.01 16.73 -14.86
N PHE A 58 17.20 17.27 -14.59
CA PHE A 58 17.83 17.25 -13.28
C PHE A 58 18.10 18.67 -12.78
N GLU A 59 17.93 18.87 -11.48
CA GLU A 59 18.31 20.09 -10.79
C GLU A 59 18.87 19.75 -9.40
N SER A 60 19.76 20.57 -8.87
CA SER A 60 20.35 20.43 -7.55
C SER A 60 20.30 21.76 -6.81
N THR A 61 20.20 21.71 -5.48
CA THR A 61 20.22 22.91 -4.65
C THR A 61 21.62 23.49 -4.49
N ASN A 62 22.63 22.64 -4.40
CA ASN A 62 24.06 22.98 -4.33
C ASN A 62 24.82 22.00 -5.22
N GLY A 63 26.10 22.30 -5.50
CA GLY A 63 26.94 21.47 -6.34
C GLY A 63 26.60 21.59 -7.83
N ARG A 64 27.24 20.77 -8.63
CA ARG A 64 27.19 20.81 -10.09
C ARG A 64 26.75 19.47 -10.65
N LEU A 65 25.79 19.48 -11.57
CA LEU A 65 25.37 18.34 -12.37
C LEU A 65 26.15 18.34 -13.70
N SER A 66 26.64 17.19 -14.15
CA SER A 66 27.31 17.05 -15.44
C SER A 66 26.40 17.40 -16.62
N GLU A 67 25.12 17.13 -16.51
CA GLU A 67 24.08 17.45 -17.49
C GLU A 67 22.78 17.82 -16.77
N LEU A 68 22.05 18.80 -17.29
CA LEU A 68 20.74 19.21 -16.74
C LEU A 68 19.56 18.41 -17.35
N SER A 69 19.81 17.68 -18.43
CA SER A 69 18.86 16.71 -18.97
C SER A 69 19.60 15.55 -19.63
N LYS A 70 18.96 14.37 -19.58
CA LYS A 70 19.49 13.14 -20.18
C LYS A 70 18.36 12.25 -20.66
N TYR A 71 18.56 11.63 -21.81
CA TYR A 71 17.62 10.64 -22.33
C TYR A 71 17.85 9.27 -21.68
N THR A 72 16.76 8.58 -21.37
CA THR A 72 16.84 7.22 -20.86
C THR A 72 17.32 6.24 -21.92
N ASP A 73 18.17 5.31 -21.49
CA ASP A 73 18.73 4.23 -22.31
C ASP A 73 17.74 3.06 -22.49
N THR A 74 18.21 1.95 -23.06
CA THR A 74 17.44 0.72 -23.26
C THR A 74 16.99 0.03 -21.97
N LEU A 75 17.59 0.37 -20.83
CA LEU A 75 17.23 -0.10 -19.49
C LEU A 75 16.29 0.87 -18.78
N GLY A 76 15.90 1.97 -19.47
CA GLY A 76 15.04 3.01 -18.92
C GLY A 76 15.79 3.93 -17.94
N ILE A 77 17.12 4.02 -18.02
CA ILE A 77 17.96 4.74 -17.08
C ILE A 77 18.59 5.97 -17.76
N ALA A 78 18.48 7.12 -17.09
CA ALA A 78 19.25 8.33 -17.39
C ALA A 78 20.32 8.49 -16.32
N LEU A 79 21.59 8.42 -16.71
CA LEU A 79 22.76 8.57 -15.81
C LEU A 79 23.33 9.96 -15.93
N VAL A 80 23.50 10.65 -14.77
CA VAL A 80 24.12 11.97 -14.65
C VAL A 80 25.07 11.94 -13.46
N ASN A 81 26.20 12.63 -13.57
CA ASN A 81 27.18 12.76 -12.50
C ASN A 81 26.91 14.05 -11.71
N PHE A 82 27.08 14.00 -10.39
CA PHE A 82 26.96 15.13 -9.48
C PHE A 82 28.29 15.35 -8.77
N GLU A 83 28.76 16.58 -8.75
CA GLU A 83 30.06 17.01 -8.21
C GLU A 83 29.89 18.28 -7.37
N ASP A 84 30.86 18.54 -6.49
CA ASP A 84 31.02 19.86 -5.86
C ASP A 84 31.67 20.85 -6.82
N THR A 85 31.70 22.13 -6.46
CA THR A 85 32.40 23.19 -7.25
C THR A 85 33.71 23.65 -6.63
N GLY A 86 34.16 23.02 -5.53
CA GLY A 86 35.32 23.43 -4.75
C GLY A 86 35.05 24.59 -3.78
N ASP A 87 33.82 25.10 -3.69
CA ASP A 87 33.46 26.17 -2.75
C ASP A 87 33.08 25.55 -1.38
N PRO A 88 33.84 25.82 -0.30
CA PRO A 88 33.47 25.35 1.06
C PRO A 88 32.09 25.78 1.53
N ASN A 89 31.51 26.85 0.99
CA ASN A 89 30.15 27.29 1.32
C ASN A 89 29.07 26.37 0.73
N GLU A 90 29.40 25.46 -0.17
CA GLU A 90 28.52 24.44 -0.67
C GLU A 90 28.37 23.25 0.29
N ALA A 91 29.21 23.17 1.33
CA ALA A 91 29.13 22.12 2.33
C ALA A 91 27.72 22.06 2.95
N GLY A 92 27.16 20.86 3.02
CA GLY A 92 25.81 20.65 3.51
C GLY A 92 25.02 19.68 2.64
N VAL A 93 23.74 19.58 2.89
CA VAL A 93 22.85 18.69 2.14
C VAL A 93 22.43 19.35 0.84
N SER A 94 22.78 18.72 -0.28
CA SER A 94 22.24 19.06 -1.60
C SER A 94 21.05 18.14 -1.92
N THR A 95 19.92 18.72 -2.27
CA THR A 95 18.78 17.98 -2.79
C THR A 95 18.83 17.98 -4.30
N ILE A 96 18.95 16.79 -4.88
CA ILE A 96 18.90 16.57 -6.31
C ILE A 96 17.50 16.09 -6.66
N ILE A 97 16.88 16.74 -7.65
CA ILE A 97 15.54 16.42 -8.14
C ILE A 97 15.65 15.97 -9.58
N ALA A 98 15.09 14.82 -9.90
CA ALA A 98 14.85 14.39 -11.26
C ALA A 98 13.36 14.53 -11.61
N ARG A 99 13.07 14.97 -12.83
CA ARG A 99 11.69 15.13 -13.30
C ARG A 99 11.51 14.67 -14.74
N TYR A 100 10.37 14.06 -14.99
CA TYR A 100 9.89 13.77 -16.34
C TYR A 100 8.56 14.46 -16.59
N GLN A 101 8.46 15.16 -17.72
CA GLN A 101 7.24 15.85 -18.16
C GLN A 101 6.50 14.99 -19.18
N HIS A 102 5.40 14.37 -18.77
CA HIS A 102 4.55 13.62 -19.69
C HIS A 102 3.53 14.52 -20.37
N PRO A 103 3.32 14.43 -21.71
CA PRO A 103 2.41 15.33 -22.43
C PRO A 103 0.96 15.33 -21.94
N ALA A 104 0.47 14.19 -21.44
CA ALA A 104 -0.92 14.03 -21.01
C ALA A 104 -1.12 13.96 -19.49
N PHE A 105 -0.10 13.53 -18.71
CA PHE A 105 -0.23 13.27 -17.28
C PHE A 105 0.44 14.31 -16.38
N GLY A 106 1.16 15.28 -16.96
CA GLY A 106 1.86 16.32 -16.20
C GLY A 106 3.30 15.94 -15.84
N THR A 107 3.78 16.28 -14.64
CA THR A 107 5.17 16.05 -14.22
C THR A 107 5.23 15.00 -13.13
N ILE A 108 6.08 14.00 -13.29
CA ILE A 108 6.51 13.10 -12.21
C ILE A 108 7.89 13.51 -11.74
N ILE A 109 8.12 13.52 -10.44
CA ILE A 109 9.38 13.92 -9.82
C ILE A 109 9.80 12.89 -8.77
N ASP A 110 11.11 12.76 -8.62
CA ASP A 110 11.73 12.07 -7.49
C ASP A 110 13.00 12.81 -7.07
N SER A 111 13.45 12.60 -5.83
CA SER A 111 14.59 13.33 -5.30
C SER A 111 15.49 12.44 -4.45
N VAL A 112 16.77 12.76 -4.44
CA VAL A 112 17.78 12.15 -3.57
C VAL A 112 18.58 13.26 -2.90
N GLN A 113 19.00 13.01 -1.66
CA GLN A 113 19.87 13.92 -0.94
C GLN A 113 21.30 13.39 -0.96
N ILE A 114 22.23 14.28 -1.30
CA ILE A 114 23.68 14.04 -1.24
C ILE A 114 24.30 15.12 -0.39
N THR A 115 25.15 14.72 0.54
CA THR A 115 25.85 15.67 1.40
C THR A 115 27.20 16.03 0.80
N ILE A 116 27.48 17.33 0.65
CA ILE A 116 28.79 17.88 0.23
C ILE A 116 29.63 18.18 1.48
N LEU A 117 30.80 17.58 1.58
CA LEU A 117 31.67 17.52 2.76
C LEU A 117 32.63 18.69 2.86
N ASP A 118 32.52 19.54 3.88
CA ASP A 118 33.66 20.40 4.26
C ASP A 118 34.72 19.54 4.98
N THR A 119 35.92 19.48 4.43
CA THR A 119 37.06 18.69 4.96
C THR A 119 37.69 19.29 6.23
N THR A 120 37.16 20.37 6.78
CA THR A 120 37.76 21.10 7.90
C THR A 120 37.28 20.63 9.30
N TYR A 121 36.26 19.76 9.39
CA TYR A 121 35.77 19.29 10.68
C TYR A 121 36.34 17.89 11.02
N SER A 122 36.78 17.71 12.24
CA SER A 122 37.21 16.42 12.79
C SER A 122 36.67 16.27 14.20
N GLY A 123 35.97 15.15 14.46
CA GLY A 123 35.51 14.80 15.80
C GLY A 123 35.27 13.29 15.88
N THR A 124 35.39 12.71 17.09
CA THR A 124 35.02 11.32 17.32
C THR A 124 33.52 11.18 17.50
N PRO A 125 32.88 10.13 16.96
CA PRO A 125 31.47 9.88 17.15
C PRO A 125 31.05 9.81 18.62
N ALA A 126 30.06 10.61 19.03
CA ALA A 126 29.52 10.63 20.38
C ALA A 126 28.02 10.33 20.42
N TYR A 127 27.24 10.73 19.43
CA TYR A 127 25.84 10.36 19.30
C TYR A 127 25.35 10.33 17.86
N VAL A 128 24.25 9.61 17.63
CA VAL A 128 23.60 9.45 16.33
C VAL A 128 22.19 10.00 16.40
N GLU A 129 21.74 10.63 15.34
CA GLU A 129 20.36 11.09 15.16
C GLU A 129 19.84 10.60 13.81
N ILE A 130 18.56 10.21 13.75
CA ILE A 130 17.88 9.94 12.49
C ILE A 130 16.72 10.95 12.36
N PRO A 131 16.84 11.94 11.50
CA PRO A 131 15.73 12.82 11.16
C PRO A 131 14.57 12.00 10.56
N SER A 132 13.35 12.54 10.64
CA SER A 132 12.20 11.90 10.00
C SER A 132 12.42 11.77 8.50
N SER A 133 12.09 10.60 7.95
CA SER A 133 12.09 10.38 6.50
C SER A 133 10.99 11.19 5.80
N ASN A 134 11.25 11.61 4.58
CA ASN A 134 10.29 12.25 3.71
C ASN A 134 10.38 11.62 2.30
N PRO A 135 9.34 10.93 1.82
CA PRO A 135 8.06 10.71 2.49
C PRO A 135 8.15 9.71 3.67
N GLY A 136 7.28 9.91 4.66
CA GLY A 136 7.09 8.97 5.79
C GLY A 136 6.16 7.81 5.48
N GLU A 137 5.64 7.75 4.26
CA GLU A 137 4.70 6.73 3.79
C GLU A 137 5.12 6.19 2.42
N LEU A 138 5.10 4.89 2.30
CA LEU A 138 5.34 4.13 1.07
C LEU A 138 4.12 3.27 0.77
N MET A 139 4.04 2.75 -0.44
CA MET A 139 3.05 1.76 -0.84
C MET A 139 3.74 0.42 -1.07
N VAL A 140 3.02 -0.68 -0.88
CA VAL A 140 3.52 -2.02 -1.22
C VAL A 140 3.99 -2.07 -2.67
N LEU A 141 4.96 -2.94 -2.94
CA LEU A 141 5.56 -3.14 -4.26
C LEU A 141 4.50 -3.35 -5.35
N GLY A 142 4.53 -2.55 -6.41
CA GLY A 142 3.54 -2.59 -7.50
C GLY A 142 2.17 -2.02 -7.13
N GLY A 143 2.03 -1.38 -5.98
CA GLY A 143 0.79 -0.76 -5.53
C GLY A 143 0.48 0.56 -6.21
N GLY A 144 1.44 1.14 -6.91
CA GLY A 144 1.20 2.33 -7.71
C GLY A 144 1.58 3.65 -7.07
N GLY A 145 2.12 3.65 -5.86
CA GLY A 145 2.68 4.80 -5.16
C GLY A 145 4.20 4.77 -5.09
N LEU A 146 4.75 5.50 -4.13
CA LEU A 146 6.18 5.45 -3.82
C LEU A 146 6.50 4.13 -3.12
N GLU A 147 7.50 3.43 -3.62
CA GLU A 147 7.93 2.12 -3.13
C GLU A 147 9.27 2.17 -2.39
N SER A 148 9.90 3.34 -2.38
CA SER A 148 11.19 3.54 -1.73
C SER A 148 11.28 4.95 -1.15
N THR A 149 11.98 5.07 -0.02
CA THR A 149 12.37 6.35 0.58
C THR A 149 13.77 6.25 1.11
N GLN A 150 14.46 7.37 1.19
CA GLN A 150 15.78 7.44 1.79
C GLN A 150 15.67 7.73 3.28
N ILE A 151 16.46 7.03 4.09
CA ILE A 151 16.65 7.31 5.51
C ILE A 151 18.12 7.62 5.76
N CYS A 152 18.37 8.73 6.48
CA CYS A 152 19.71 9.20 6.76
C CYS A 152 19.95 9.25 8.27
N ALA A 153 21.11 8.80 8.69
CA ALA A 153 21.61 8.99 10.05
C ALA A 153 22.67 10.10 10.06
N ARG A 154 22.62 10.94 11.07
CA ARG A 154 23.61 11.99 11.33
C ARG A 154 24.45 11.58 12.54
N VAL A 155 25.75 11.69 12.41
CA VAL A 155 26.71 11.36 13.47
C VAL A 155 27.36 12.65 13.94
N PHE A 156 27.30 12.86 15.25
CA PHE A 156 27.82 14.06 15.90
C PHE A 156 28.91 13.70 16.91
N ASP A 157 29.82 14.64 17.13
CA ASP A 157 30.81 14.58 18.20
C ASP A 157 30.21 15.03 19.56
N GLU A 158 31.00 15.01 20.60
CA GLU A 158 30.60 15.43 21.97
C GLU A 158 30.16 16.91 22.06
N ASN A 159 30.57 17.73 21.10
CA ASN A 159 30.25 19.16 21.04
C ASN A 159 28.98 19.44 20.19
N GLY A 160 28.35 18.40 19.64
CA GLY A 160 27.19 18.54 18.79
C GLY A 160 27.52 18.98 17.36
N VAL A 161 28.77 18.79 16.94
CA VAL A 161 29.23 19.08 15.57
C VAL A 161 29.22 17.79 14.76
N LEU A 162 28.80 17.86 13.52
CA LEU A 162 28.81 16.70 12.61
C LEU A 162 30.23 16.19 12.41
N VAL A 163 30.43 14.87 12.57
CA VAL A 163 31.73 14.23 12.37
C VAL A 163 32.08 14.21 10.89
N ASN A 164 33.24 14.72 10.53
CA ASN A 164 33.67 14.81 9.14
C ASN A 164 34.43 13.57 8.64
N GLU A 165 35.14 12.88 9.54
CA GLU A 165 35.78 11.63 9.17
C GLU A 165 34.76 10.58 8.74
N PRO A 166 35.07 9.79 7.68
CA PRO A 166 34.15 8.74 7.24
C PRO A 166 33.94 7.68 8.35
N VAL A 167 32.77 7.64 8.90
CA VAL A 167 32.36 6.67 9.92
C VAL A 167 31.40 5.65 9.28
N ASN A 168 31.65 4.38 9.50
CA ASN A 168 30.73 3.34 9.04
C ASN A 168 29.47 3.29 9.91
N VAL A 169 28.32 3.60 9.32
CA VAL A 169 27.01 3.51 9.98
C VAL A 169 26.32 2.22 9.51
N THR A 170 25.96 1.38 10.44
CA THR A 170 25.18 0.16 10.17
C THR A 170 23.70 0.46 10.41
N PHE A 171 22.88 0.22 9.41
CA PHE A 171 21.44 0.34 9.46
C PHE A 171 20.81 -1.04 9.57
N THR A 172 19.85 -1.18 10.47
CA THR A 172 19.14 -2.44 10.70
C THR A 172 17.64 -2.18 10.77
N LEU A 173 16.85 -2.95 10.05
CA LEU A 173 15.40 -2.93 10.18
C LEU A 173 15.01 -3.49 11.55
N GLY A 174 14.03 -2.86 12.18
CA GLY A 174 13.46 -3.27 13.46
C GLY A 174 12.75 -4.63 13.41
N PRO A 175 12.25 -5.13 14.54
CA PRO A 175 11.44 -6.35 14.57
C PRO A 175 10.10 -6.14 13.86
N ASN A 176 9.46 -7.24 13.43
CA ASN A 176 8.16 -7.27 12.73
C ASN A 176 8.17 -6.52 11.39
N ILE A 177 9.15 -6.86 10.56
CA ILE A 177 9.33 -6.27 9.23
C ILE A 177 8.19 -6.72 8.31
N PRO A 178 7.48 -5.80 7.62
CA PRO A 178 6.54 -6.16 6.58
C PRO A 178 7.18 -7.04 5.51
N SER A 179 6.42 -7.99 4.97
CA SER A 179 6.93 -8.97 4.03
C SER A 179 7.65 -8.33 2.83
N GLY A 180 8.90 -8.68 2.63
CA GLY A 180 9.72 -8.20 1.51
C GLY A 180 10.33 -6.81 1.68
N ALA A 181 10.04 -6.07 2.75
CA ALA A 181 10.69 -4.79 3.01
C ALA A 181 12.20 -5.00 3.28
N ASN A 182 13.03 -4.12 2.73
CA ASN A 182 14.48 -4.25 2.81
C ASN A 182 15.19 -2.90 2.77
N LEU A 183 16.49 -2.91 3.09
CA LEU A 183 17.39 -1.78 2.95
C LEU A 183 18.21 -1.93 1.66
N SER A 184 18.16 -0.94 0.77
CA SER A 184 19.00 -0.81 -0.45
C SER A 184 19.12 -2.12 -1.28
N ASN A 185 18.14 -3.03 -1.21
CA ASN A 185 18.18 -4.39 -1.77
C ASN A 185 19.24 -5.32 -1.12
N ALA A 186 19.85 -4.92 -0.01
CA ALA A 186 20.83 -5.71 0.74
C ALA A 186 20.21 -6.64 1.79
N GLY A 187 18.90 -6.51 2.06
CA GLY A 187 18.18 -7.27 3.07
C GLY A 187 17.79 -6.41 4.27
N ILE A 188 17.85 -6.98 5.48
CA ILE A 188 17.43 -6.28 6.70
C ILE A 188 18.56 -5.47 7.36
N ILE A 189 19.77 -5.58 6.87
CA ILE A 189 20.96 -4.86 7.33
C ILE A 189 21.68 -4.30 6.12
N ASP A 190 22.07 -3.03 6.20
CA ASP A 190 22.92 -2.35 5.24
C ASP A 190 23.85 -1.40 5.95
N SER A 191 24.90 -0.92 5.29
CA SER A 191 25.83 0.03 5.86
C SER A 191 26.28 1.06 4.86
N ALA A 192 26.52 2.28 5.33
CA ALA A 192 27.04 3.37 4.55
C ALA A 192 28.08 4.15 5.36
N PHE A 193 29.11 4.66 4.70
CA PHE A 193 30.04 5.59 5.33
C PHE A 193 29.41 6.97 5.40
N THR A 194 29.66 7.64 6.54
CA THR A 194 29.24 9.04 6.66
C THR A 194 30.01 9.90 5.69
N ALA A 195 29.32 10.88 5.34
CA ALA A 195 29.78 11.95 4.52
C ALA A 195 29.24 13.26 5.12
N ASN A 196 30.09 14.18 5.63
CA ASN A 196 29.74 15.29 6.53
C ASN A 196 28.88 14.85 7.71
N GLY A 197 29.30 13.76 8.36
CA GLY A 197 28.55 13.19 9.45
C GLY A 197 27.19 12.62 9.07
N SER A 198 26.82 12.49 7.79
CA SER A 198 25.56 11.91 7.36
C SER A 198 25.79 10.66 6.53
N ALA A 199 25.09 9.58 6.82
CA ALA A 199 25.05 8.35 6.03
C ALA A 199 23.60 8.01 5.69
N CYS A 200 23.33 7.57 4.48
CA CYS A 200 21.97 7.28 4.03
C CYS A 200 21.88 5.91 3.38
N VAL A 201 20.72 5.27 3.57
CA VAL A 201 20.31 4.03 2.88
C VAL A 201 18.87 4.20 2.39
N SER A 202 18.48 3.39 1.42
CA SER A 202 17.09 3.36 0.96
C SER A 202 16.29 2.33 1.73
N ILE A 203 15.08 2.67 2.17
CA ILE A 203 14.07 1.71 2.59
C ILE A 203 13.23 1.41 1.36
N ASN A 204 13.13 0.14 0.99
CA ASN A 204 12.26 -0.32 -0.07
C ASN A 204 11.09 -1.07 0.53
N SER A 205 9.89 -0.83 0.01
CA SER A 205 8.71 -1.59 0.37
C SER A 205 8.80 -3.01 -0.19
N GLY A 206 8.08 -3.91 0.46
CA GLY A 206 7.84 -5.26 -0.03
C GLY A 206 6.38 -5.46 -0.41
N THR A 207 5.91 -6.68 -0.26
CA THR A 207 4.53 -7.09 -0.58
C THR A 207 3.57 -6.95 0.59
N GLY A 208 4.06 -6.79 1.81
CA GLY A 208 3.26 -6.63 3.02
C GLY A 208 3.21 -5.18 3.50
N PRO A 209 2.04 -4.69 3.97
CA PRO A 209 1.89 -3.39 4.60
C PRO A 209 2.34 -3.41 6.07
N GLY A 210 2.63 -2.25 6.60
CA GLY A 210 2.93 -2.07 8.02
C GLY A 210 4.02 -1.06 8.31
N PRO A 211 4.31 -0.77 9.57
CA PRO A 211 5.34 0.16 9.97
C PRO A 211 6.74 -0.45 9.87
N VAL A 212 7.67 0.30 9.32
CA VAL A 212 9.10 -0.02 9.28
C VAL A 212 9.86 0.98 10.12
N ARG A 213 10.72 0.48 11.02
CA ARG A 213 11.67 1.30 11.79
C ARG A 213 13.08 0.88 11.45
N VAL A 214 13.96 1.86 11.39
CA VAL A 214 15.39 1.64 11.13
C VAL A 214 16.18 2.10 12.34
N THR A 215 17.09 1.26 12.80
CA THR A 215 18.10 1.62 13.79
C THR A 215 19.43 1.82 13.10
N ALA A 216 20.00 3.00 13.22
CA ALA A 216 21.37 3.30 12.78
C ALA A 216 22.29 3.16 14.00
N SER A 217 23.40 2.46 13.82
CA SER A 217 24.41 2.24 14.87
C SER A 217 25.81 2.51 14.34
N VAL A 218 26.63 3.05 15.21
CA VAL A 218 28.05 3.36 14.98
C VAL A 218 28.87 2.75 16.11
N VAL A 219 29.98 2.12 15.77
CA VAL A 219 30.97 1.68 16.75
C VAL A 219 32.00 2.81 16.92
N THR A 220 32.10 3.33 18.13
CA THR A 220 33.09 4.37 18.46
C THR A 220 34.50 3.79 18.51
N ASP A 221 35.52 4.65 18.55
CA ASP A 221 36.91 4.22 18.68
C ASP A 221 37.19 3.47 20.00
N SER A 222 36.39 3.71 21.03
CA SER A 222 36.45 2.97 22.31
C SER A 222 35.80 1.57 22.24
N GLY A 223 35.14 1.25 21.11
CA GLY A 223 34.38 0.01 20.93
C GLY A 223 32.94 0.06 21.50
N GLU A 224 32.49 1.20 21.98
CA GLU A 224 31.12 1.42 22.39
C GLU A 224 30.22 1.54 21.18
N VAL A 225 28.98 1.03 21.29
CA VAL A 225 27.96 1.15 20.21
C VAL A 225 26.98 2.26 20.58
N ILE A 226 26.97 3.32 19.79
CA ILE A 226 25.96 4.37 19.85
C ILE A 226 24.92 4.14 18.77
N SER A 227 23.64 4.42 19.05
CA SER A 227 22.57 4.15 18.10
C SER A 227 21.39 5.10 18.25
N ALA A 228 20.63 5.23 17.16
CA ALA A 228 19.33 5.91 17.13
C ALA A 228 18.35 5.09 16.31
N THR A 229 17.05 5.21 16.67
CA THR A 229 15.97 4.54 15.93
C THR A 229 15.05 5.59 15.31
N SER A 230 14.67 5.38 14.08
CA SER A 230 13.82 6.29 13.32
C SER A 230 12.37 6.35 13.83
N THR A 231 11.66 7.41 13.48
CA THR A 231 10.20 7.34 13.38
C THR A 231 9.82 6.25 12.38
N PRO A 232 8.62 5.64 12.50
CA PRO A 232 8.22 4.61 11.55
C PRO A 232 7.96 5.22 10.17
N VAL A 233 8.41 4.53 9.14
CA VAL A 233 7.93 4.68 7.76
C VAL A 233 6.77 3.71 7.60
N ILE A 234 5.63 4.18 7.14
CA ILE A 234 4.44 3.36 6.96
C ILE A 234 4.42 2.81 5.53
N ILE A 235 4.34 1.50 5.38
CA ILE A 235 4.04 0.87 4.09
C ILE A 235 2.54 0.63 4.05
N ALA A 236 1.85 1.38 3.18
CA ALA A 236 0.40 1.24 2.95
C ALA A 236 0.11 0.09 1.98
N THR A 237 -1.12 -0.42 2.04
CA THR A 237 -1.62 -1.43 1.10
C THR A 237 -1.77 -0.85 -0.31
N GLY A 238 -1.82 -1.73 -1.30
CA GLY A 238 -2.08 -1.36 -2.68
C GLY A 238 -3.57 -1.07 -2.95
N PRO A 239 -3.88 -0.63 -4.17
CA PRO A 239 -5.26 -0.45 -4.63
C PRO A 239 -5.98 -1.80 -4.78
N PRO A 240 -7.31 -1.80 -4.88
CA PRO A 240 -8.10 -3.00 -5.12
C PRO A 240 -7.59 -3.82 -6.32
N TYR A 241 -7.51 -5.13 -6.13
CA TYR A 241 -7.14 -6.10 -7.15
C TYR A 241 -8.04 -7.34 -7.15
N PHE A 242 -8.52 -7.76 -5.97
CA PHE A 242 -9.48 -8.84 -5.78
C PHE A 242 -10.62 -8.35 -4.89
N ILE A 243 -11.80 -8.92 -5.06
CA ILE A 243 -12.95 -8.73 -4.18
C ILE A 243 -13.59 -10.09 -3.94
N GLU A 244 -13.82 -10.42 -2.68
CA GLU A 244 -14.44 -11.69 -2.26
C GLU A 244 -15.68 -11.36 -1.43
N PRO A 245 -16.87 -11.39 -2.05
CA PRO A 245 -18.13 -11.19 -1.33
C PRO A 245 -18.58 -12.48 -0.66
N ASP A 246 -19.20 -12.32 0.52
CA ASP A 246 -19.79 -13.40 1.29
C ASP A 246 -21.12 -12.96 1.89
N TYR A 247 -21.93 -13.94 2.29
CA TYR A 247 -23.27 -13.75 2.82
C TYR A 247 -23.55 -14.73 3.94
N ASN A 248 -23.99 -14.23 5.09
CA ASN A 248 -24.41 -15.07 6.20
C ASN A 248 -25.93 -15.04 6.37
N PRO A 249 -26.65 -16.00 5.80
CA PRO A 249 -28.11 -16.04 5.87
C PRO A 249 -28.64 -16.27 7.29
N GLN A 250 -27.83 -16.81 8.19
CA GLN A 250 -28.30 -17.14 9.57
C GLN A 250 -28.47 -15.87 10.44
N GLU A 251 -27.97 -14.72 9.99
CA GLU A 251 -28.08 -13.44 10.68
C GLU A 251 -29.29 -12.60 10.25
N SER A 252 -30.18 -13.16 9.45
CA SER A 252 -31.40 -12.47 9.03
C SER A 252 -32.32 -12.13 10.21
N GLN A 253 -32.74 -10.86 10.28
CA GLN A 253 -33.56 -10.34 11.37
C GLN A 253 -34.83 -9.68 10.84
N PRO A 254 -36.00 -9.84 11.52
CA PRO A 254 -37.22 -9.14 11.15
C PRO A 254 -37.10 -7.64 11.51
N ILE A 255 -37.37 -6.77 10.56
CA ILE A 255 -37.39 -5.32 10.75
C ILE A 255 -38.80 -4.73 10.82
N GLY A 256 -39.83 -5.57 10.79
CA GLY A 256 -41.25 -5.20 10.83
C GLY A 256 -41.86 -5.05 9.45
N GLY A 257 -43.21 -4.96 9.41
CA GLY A 257 -43.96 -4.78 8.18
C GLY A 257 -43.88 -5.96 7.18
N GLY A 258 -43.45 -7.15 7.61
CA GLY A 258 -43.22 -8.28 6.71
C GLY A 258 -41.90 -8.25 5.99
N PHE A 259 -40.96 -7.42 6.47
CA PHE A 259 -39.59 -7.34 5.90
C PHE A 259 -38.57 -7.93 6.86
N TYR A 260 -37.52 -8.46 6.25
CA TYR A 260 -36.35 -9.02 6.89
C TYR A 260 -35.11 -8.31 6.36
N GLN A 261 -34.10 -8.24 7.19
CA GLN A 261 -32.79 -7.68 6.85
C GLN A 261 -31.69 -8.67 7.22
N THR A 262 -30.75 -8.80 6.35
CA THR A 262 -29.53 -9.56 6.56
C THR A 262 -28.34 -8.78 6.03
N GLU A 263 -27.16 -9.25 6.28
CA GLU A 263 -25.93 -8.59 5.90
C GLU A 263 -25.15 -9.41 4.86
N ALA A 264 -24.56 -8.71 3.91
CA ALA A 264 -23.50 -9.23 3.06
C ALA A 264 -22.23 -8.44 3.33
N ALA A 265 -21.10 -9.10 3.19
CA ALA A 265 -19.78 -8.51 3.33
C ALA A 265 -18.96 -8.77 2.08
N ALA A 266 -18.01 -7.89 1.77
CA ALA A 266 -17.00 -8.17 0.78
C ALA A 266 -15.64 -7.75 1.32
N ILE A 267 -14.67 -8.65 1.26
CA ILE A 267 -13.28 -8.31 1.51
C ILE A 267 -12.66 -7.88 0.21
N VAL A 268 -12.02 -6.72 0.24
CA VAL A 268 -11.27 -6.19 -0.90
C VAL A 268 -9.78 -6.30 -0.60
N TYR A 269 -9.06 -6.91 -1.53
CA TYR A 269 -7.63 -7.14 -1.40
C TYR A 269 -6.85 -6.41 -2.49
N ASP A 270 -5.60 -6.05 -2.15
CA ASP A 270 -4.62 -5.66 -3.15
C ASP A 270 -4.07 -6.90 -3.90
N ARG A 271 -3.16 -6.68 -4.85
CA ARG A 271 -2.54 -7.77 -5.64
C ARG A 271 -1.77 -8.80 -4.82
N TRP A 272 -1.46 -8.49 -3.56
CA TRP A 272 -0.70 -9.33 -2.64
C TRP A 272 -1.58 -9.98 -1.57
N TYR A 273 -2.91 -9.89 -1.74
CA TYR A 273 -3.89 -10.35 -0.75
C TYR A 273 -3.80 -9.62 0.60
N ASN A 274 -3.32 -8.38 0.62
CA ASN A 274 -3.49 -7.54 1.79
C ASN A 274 -4.85 -6.87 1.72
N PRO A 275 -5.61 -6.80 2.84
CA PRO A 275 -6.82 -6.00 2.89
C PRO A 275 -6.51 -4.54 2.50
N VAL A 276 -7.29 -3.96 1.58
CA VAL A 276 -7.09 -2.57 1.16
C VAL A 276 -7.41 -1.58 2.29
N SER A 277 -6.98 -0.34 2.10
CA SER A 277 -7.26 0.74 3.06
C SER A 277 -8.77 0.95 3.22
N ASP A 278 -9.15 1.44 4.40
CA ASP A 278 -10.51 1.88 4.67
C ASP A 278 -10.96 2.98 3.71
N SER A 279 -12.28 3.14 3.55
CA SER A 279 -12.90 4.08 2.63
C SER A 279 -12.78 3.74 1.14
N THR A 280 -12.42 2.50 0.81
CA THR A 280 -12.52 1.98 -0.56
C THR A 280 -13.98 1.66 -0.86
N TYR A 281 -14.54 2.28 -1.91
CA TYR A 281 -15.95 2.06 -2.26
C TYR A 281 -16.20 0.69 -2.86
N VAL A 282 -17.29 0.06 -2.42
CA VAL A 282 -17.84 -1.18 -2.95
C VAL A 282 -19.26 -0.91 -3.40
N TYR A 283 -19.53 -1.23 -4.64
CA TYR A 283 -20.86 -1.12 -5.25
C TYR A 283 -21.53 -2.47 -5.29
N TRP A 284 -22.76 -2.50 -4.83
CA TRP A 284 -23.54 -3.74 -4.74
C TRP A 284 -24.67 -3.71 -5.73
N SER A 285 -24.96 -4.85 -6.30
CA SER A 285 -26.13 -5.05 -7.12
C SER A 285 -26.75 -6.41 -6.83
N MET A 286 -28.05 -6.48 -7.01
CA MET A 286 -28.80 -7.72 -6.88
C MET A 286 -29.71 -7.90 -8.08
N GLU A 287 -29.66 -9.07 -8.66
CA GLU A 287 -30.48 -9.49 -9.78
C GLU A 287 -31.19 -10.80 -9.45
N PRO A 288 -32.41 -11.06 -9.98
CA PRO A 288 -33.01 -12.37 -9.88
C PRO A 288 -32.15 -13.41 -10.63
N GLN A 289 -32.01 -14.62 -10.06
CA GLN A 289 -31.27 -15.68 -10.74
C GLN A 289 -31.88 -16.03 -12.12
N PHE A 290 -33.21 -15.91 -12.22
CA PHE A 290 -33.90 -16.12 -13.49
C PHE A 290 -34.48 -14.80 -13.98
N PRO A 291 -34.19 -14.37 -15.22
CA PRO A 291 -34.54 -13.03 -15.74
C PRO A 291 -36.02 -12.68 -15.71
N ASP A 292 -36.90 -13.69 -15.73
CA ASP A 292 -38.36 -13.51 -15.75
C ASP A 292 -38.99 -13.54 -14.34
N THR A 293 -38.20 -13.65 -13.27
CA THR A 293 -38.68 -13.66 -11.88
C THR A 293 -38.51 -12.28 -11.25
N LEU A 294 -39.55 -11.82 -10.58
CA LEU A 294 -39.49 -10.65 -9.72
C LEU A 294 -39.12 -11.11 -8.31
N ILE A 295 -38.09 -10.52 -7.75
CA ILE A 295 -37.71 -10.72 -6.36
C ILE A 295 -38.01 -9.43 -5.59
N ASP A 296 -38.84 -9.53 -4.54
CA ASP A 296 -39.10 -8.40 -3.64
C ASP A 296 -38.00 -8.32 -2.58
N ALA A 297 -36.80 -8.05 -3.07
CA ALA A 297 -35.60 -7.89 -2.27
C ALA A 297 -34.69 -6.83 -2.92
N PHE A 298 -33.93 -6.14 -2.11
CA PHE A 298 -32.94 -5.16 -2.58
C PHE A 298 -31.70 -5.15 -1.68
N VAL A 299 -30.58 -4.79 -2.26
CA VAL A 299 -29.32 -4.55 -1.56
C VAL A 299 -29.06 -3.05 -1.49
N GLU A 300 -28.49 -2.58 -0.38
CA GLU A 300 -27.98 -1.21 -0.31
C GLU A 300 -26.81 -1.05 -1.28
N GLY A 301 -26.95 -0.16 -2.26
CA GLY A 301 -26.14 -0.17 -3.48
C GLY A 301 -24.68 0.28 -3.32
N VAL A 302 -24.29 0.89 -2.21
CA VAL A 302 -22.92 1.43 -2.00
C VAL A 302 -22.54 1.32 -0.53
N SER A 303 -21.37 0.75 -0.30
CA SER A 303 -20.70 0.80 1.00
C SER A 303 -19.19 1.06 0.81
N PHE A 304 -18.42 1.02 1.86
CA PHE A 304 -16.98 1.23 1.80
C PHE A 304 -16.26 0.36 2.83
N THR A 305 -15.03 -0.02 2.54
CA THR A 305 -14.20 -0.81 3.46
C THR A 305 -13.97 -0.07 4.77
N GLY A 306 -14.02 -0.81 5.88
CA GLY A 306 -13.92 -0.25 7.23
C GLY A 306 -15.22 0.32 7.78
N ASN A 307 -16.37 0.17 7.07
CA ASN A 307 -17.69 0.47 7.67
C ASN A 307 -18.06 -0.59 8.71
N GLU A 308 -18.98 -0.22 9.59
CA GLU A 308 -19.47 -1.12 10.63
C GLU A 308 -20.52 -2.09 10.08
N ASN A 309 -20.51 -3.33 10.59
CA ASN A 309 -21.56 -4.31 10.38
C ASN A 309 -22.79 -4.01 11.26
N LEU A 310 -23.84 -4.80 11.15
CA LEU A 310 -25.06 -4.64 11.97
C LEU A 310 -24.83 -4.77 13.49
N ASN A 311 -23.72 -5.36 13.91
CA ASN A 311 -23.32 -5.49 15.31
C ASN A 311 -22.41 -4.34 15.80
N GLY A 312 -21.98 -3.43 14.91
CA GLY A 312 -21.08 -2.34 15.21
C GLY A 312 -19.59 -2.71 15.13
N ASP A 313 -19.25 -3.88 14.56
CA ASP A 313 -17.88 -4.28 14.34
C ASP A 313 -17.41 -3.83 12.95
N ASN A 314 -16.13 -3.49 12.83
CA ASN A 314 -15.48 -3.24 11.56
C ASN A 314 -14.18 -4.04 11.43
N PHE A 315 -13.81 -4.36 10.20
CA PHE A 315 -12.58 -5.09 9.88
C PHE A 315 -11.87 -4.45 8.70
N PRO A 316 -10.53 -4.40 8.72
CA PRO A 316 -9.75 -3.82 7.63
C PRO A 316 -10.06 -4.47 6.28
N GLY A 317 -10.29 -3.64 5.26
CA GLY A 317 -10.58 -4.11 3.90
C GLY A 317 -11.95 -4.74 3.71
N VAL A 318 -12.81 -4.79 4.74
CA VAL A 318 -14.16 -5.35 4.66
C VAL A 318 -15.17 -4.22 4.47
N ALA A 319 -16.04 -4.38 3.48
CA ALA A 319 -17.20 -3.54 3.25
C ALA A 319 -18.47 -4.33 3.52
N TYR A 320 -19.32 -3.82 4.40
CA TYR A 320 -20.61 -4.42 4.73
C TYR A 320 -21.75 -3.70 4.02
N THR A 321 -22.76 -4.45 3.61
CA THR A 321 -24.00 -3.91 3.08
C THR A 321 -25.20 -4.67 3.61
N THR A 322 -26.36 -4.06 3.55
CA THR A 322 -27.61 -4.69 3.99
C THR A 322 -28.44 -5.17 2.80
N ILE A 323 -28.99 -6.36 2.96
CA ILE A 323 -29.97 -6.93 2.04
C ILE A 323 -31.30 -6.93 2.76
N THR A 324 -32.29 -6.26 2.19
CA THR A 324 -33.66 -6.23 2.70
C THR A 324 -34.59 -7.00 1.75
N TYR A 325 -35.40 -7.87 2.28
CA TYR A 325 -36.35 -8.68 1.50
C TYR A 325 -37.66 -8.87 2.23
N SER A 326 -38.75 -9.05 1.47
CA SER A 326 -40.06 -9.28 1.99
C SER A 326 -40.33 -10.77 2.29
N THR A 327 -41.41 -11.05 3.00
CA THR A 327 -41.94 -12.42 3.15
C THR A 327 -42.19 -13.11 1.83
N ASP A 328 -42.54 -12.36 0.77
CA ASP A 328 -42.82 -12.90 -0.56
C ASP A 328 -41.55 -13.36 -1.29
N ALA A 329 -40.40 -12.84 -0.90
CA ALA A 329 -39.10 -13.26 -1.44
C ALA A 329 -38.55 -14.54 -0.79
N ILE A 330 -39.13 -15.00 0.33
CA ILE A 330 -38.62 -16.20 1.02
C ILE A 330 -38.72 -17.43 0.08
N GLY A 331 -37.59 -18.13 -0.04
CA GLY A 331 -37.43 -19.27 -0.94
C GLY A 331 -37.06 -18.88 -2.39
N SER A 332 -36.99 -17.58 -2.69
CA SER A 332 -36.49 -17.10 -3.98
C SER A 332 -34.97 -17.08 -4.00
N LEU A 333 -34.41 -17.09 -5.21
CA LEU A 333 -32.97 -17.06 -5.46
C LEU A 333 -32.56 -15.73 -6.09
N GLY A 334 -31.61 -15.03 -5.48
CA GLY A 334 -31.03 -13.79 -5.97
C GLY A 334 -29.54 -13.92 -6.23
N GLN A 335 -29.02 -13.20 -7.23
CA GLN A 335 -27.59 -13.05 -7.48
C GLN A 335 -27.16 -11.71 -6.91
N VAL A 336 -26.28 -11.73 -5.92
CA VAL A 336 -25.69 -10.52 -5.34
C VAL A 336 -24.25 -10.38 -5.81
N SER A 337 -23.92 -9.23 -6.34
CA SER A 337 -22.58 -8.91 -6.86
C SER A 337 -22.00 -7.76 -6.08
N ALA A 338 -20.72 -7.85 -5.78
CA ALA A 338 -19.89 -6.77 -5.26
C ALA A 338 -18.90 -6.32 -6.32
N LEU A 339 -18.75 -5.02 -6.49
CA LEU A 339 -17.91 -4.39 -7.49
C LEU A 339 -17.07 -3.28 -6.87
N THR A 340 -15.80 -3.21 -7.22
CA THR A 340 -14.92 -2.09 -6.90
C THR A 340 -14.06 -1.74 -8.10
N PHE A 341 -13.27 -0.68 -8.01
CA PHE A 341 -12.41 -0.22 -9.10
C PHE A 341 -10.94 -0.32 -8.71
N GLY A 342 -10.17 -0.94 -9.61
CA GLY A 342 -8.72 -1.02 -9.50
C GLY A 342 -8.00 0.25 -9.94
N THR A 343 -6.70 0.18 -9.99
CA THR A 343 -5.76 1.30 -10.23
C THR A 343 -6.06 2.13 -11.48
N ASN A 344 -6.52 1.51 -12.56
CA ASN A 344 -6.76 2.17 -13.84
C ASN A 344 -8.26 2.38 -14.12
N GLY A 345 -9.11 2.24 -13.09
CA GLY A 345 -10.55 2.18 -13.26
C GLY A 345 -11.03 0.83 -13.78
N ASP A 346 -10.18 -0.19 -13.75
CA ASP A 346 -10.55 -1.55 -14.10
C ASP A 346 -11.63 -2.03 -13.13
N THR A 347 -12.71 -2.56 -13.68
CA THR A 347 -13.79 -3.13 -12.87
C THR A 347 -13.37 -4.47 -12.30
N ILE A 348 -13.44 -4.58 -10.97
CA ILE A 348 -13.22 -5.81 -10.21
C ILE A 348 -14.56 -6.19 -9.61
N MET A 349 -15.12 -7.30 -10.04
CA MET A 349 -16.45 -7.75 -9.63
C MET A 349 -16.44 -9.25 -9.37
N GLN A 350 -17.13 -9.64 -8.31
CA GLN A 350 -17.42 -11.03 -8.02
C GLN A 350 -18.85 -11.17 -7.49
N ARG A 351 -19.46 -12.32 -7.75
CA ARG A 351 -20.76 -12.70 -7.21
C ARG A 351 -20.59 -13.55 -5.96
N ILE A 352 -21.55 -13.43 -5.04
CA ILE A 352 -21.60 -14.33 -3.90
C ILE A 352 -21.86 -15.74 -4.42
N ASN A 353 -21.13 -16.74 -3.89
CA ASN A 353 -21.22 -18.15 -4.28
C ASN A 353 -21.00 -18.41 -5.79
N GLU A 354 -20.10 -17.65 -6.43
CA GLU A 354 -19.79 -17.79 -7.86
C GLU A 354 -19.44 -19.24 -8.23
N ASP A 355 -18.70 -19.92 -7.37
CA ASP A 355 -18.30 -21.32 -7.56
C ASP A 355 -19.43 -22.35 -7.25
N GLU A 356 -20.49 -21.94 -6.54
CA GLU A 356 -21.56 -22.83 -6.06
C GLU A 356 -22.91 -22.63 -6.77
N GLY A 357 -22.96 -21.83 -7.83
CA GLY A 357 -24.18 -21.57 -8.61
C GLY A 357 -24.68 -20.14 -8.56
N GLU A 358 -23.86 -19.21 -8.05
CA GLU A 358 -24.02 -17.76 -8.15
C GLU A 358 -25.30 -17.17 -7.54
N ALA A 359 -26.00 -17.90 -6.67
CA ALA A 359 -27.25 -17.42 -6.10
C ALA A 359 -27.33 -17.62 -4.59
N ILE A 360 -27.89 -16.63 -3.91
CA ILE A 360 -28.28 -16.72 -2.50
C ILE A 360 -29.76 -17.03 -2.39
N MET A 361 -30.15 -17.80 -1.37
CA MET A 361 -31.56 -18.09 -1.05
C MET A 361 -32.00 -17.22 0.12
N PHE A 362 -33.12 -16.52 -0.05
CA PHE A 362 -33.70 -15.75 1.04
C PHE A 362 -34.50 -16.68 1.96
N PHE A 363 -34.19 -16.68 3.24
CA PHE A 363 -34.92 -17.43 4.24
C PHE A 363 -34.93 -16.70 5.59
N VAL A 364 -35.83 -17.13 6.46
CA VAL A 364 -35.90 -16.64 7.83
C VAL A 364 -35.22 -17.67 8.72
N PRO A 365 -34.12 -17.33 9.40
CA PRO A 365 -33.55 -18.24 10.39
C PRO A 365 -34.51 -18.37 11.54
N GLY A 366 -35.06 -19.54 11.71
CA GLY A 366 -35.92 -19.88 12.82
C GLY A 366 -35.31 -20.99 13.66
N GLN A 367 -35.66 -21.03 14.94
CA GLN A 367 -35.37 -22.19 15.72
C GLN A 367 -36.34 -23.30 15.27
N LEU A 368 -35.84 -24.18 14.39
CA LEU A 368 -36.63 -25.35 14.00
C LEU A 368 -36.65 -26.32 15.18
N THR A 369 -37.68 -26.25 15.96
CA THR A 369 -37.92 -27.27 16.98
C THR A 369 -38.73 -28.39 16.34
N LEU A 370 -38.05 -29.45 15.95
CA LEU A 370 -38.72 -30.67 15.54
C LEU A 370 -39.32 -31.35 16.77
N GLY A 371 -40.56 -31.04 17.04
CA GLY A 371 -41.36 -31.77 18.03
C GLY A 371 -42.03 -32.96 17.36
N SER A 372 -41.67 -34.17 17.74
CA SER A 372 -42.46 -35.34 17.37
C SER A 372 -43.27 -35.80 18.57
N PRO A 373 -44.58 -35.90 18.46
CA PRO A 373 -45.40 -36.47 19.52
C PRO A 373 -45.09 -37.95 19.74
N THR A 374 -44.39 -38.60 18.82
CA THR A 374 -43.98 -40.00 18.91
C THR A 374 -42.46 -40.07 19.12
N GLN A 375 -42.06 -40.40 20.34
CA GLN A 375 -40.61 -40.55 20.67
C GLN A 375 -40.00 -41.86 20.13
N TYR A 376 -40.80 -42.77 19.63
CA TYR A 376 -40.36 -44.04 19.08
C TYR A 376 -41.01 -44.30 17.72
N TRP A 377 -40.18 -44.65 16.72
CA TRP A 377 -40.60 -45.03 15.40
C TRP A 377 -40.56 -46.55 15.32
N ASP A 378 -41.68 -47.18 15.03
CA ASP A 378 -41.71 -48.59 14.73
C ASP A 378 -41.55 -48.79 13.24
N PHE A 379 -40.37 -49.16 12.82
CA PHE A 379 -40.04 -49.46 11.42
C PHE A 379 -40.60 -50.80 10.94
N SER A 380 -41.27 -51.56 11.80
CA SER A 380 -41.90 -52.84 11.42
C SER A 380 -43.21 -52.64 10.62
N THR A 381 -43.77 -51.46 10.63
CA THR A 381 -44.99 -51.12 9.87
C THR A 381 -44.61 -50.24 8.67
N MET A 382 -44.76 -50.79 7.46
CA MET A 382 -44.61 -49.98 6.23
C MET A 382 -45.68 -48.87 6.23
N GLY A 383 -45.19 -47.62 6.22
CA GLY A 383 -46.06 -46.43 6.18
C GLY A 383 -46.26 -45.68 7.50
N ALA A 384 -45.40 -45.89 8.49
CA ALA A 384 -45.45 -45.08 9.71
C ALA A 384 -45.14 -43.60 9.37
N THR A 385 -46.07 -42.69 9.72
CA THR A 385 -45.95 -41.25 9.55
C THR A 385 -45.97 -40.58 10.92
N ALA A 386 -45.09 -39.62 11.14
CA ALA A 386 -45.14 -38.74 12.30
C ALA A 386 -45.50 -37.33 11.85
N GLN A 387 -46.33 -36.66 12.63
CA GLN A 387 -46.52 -35.22 12.47
C GLN A 387 -45.34 -34.49 13.07
N ILE A 388 -44.72 -33.65 12.27
CA ILE A 388 -43.66 -32.75 12.70
C ILE A 388 -44.30 -31.36 12.79
N GLU A 389 -44.29 -30.77 13.96
CA GLU A 389 -44.72 -29.40 14.17
C GLU A 389 -43.48 -28.51 14.00
N VAL A 390 -43.57 -27.56 13.08
CA VAL A 390 -42.54 -26.54 12.83
C VAL A 390 -43.08 -25.26 13.46
N THR A 391 -42.42 -24.77 14.49
CA THR A 391 -42.71 -23.49 15.14
C THR A 391 -41.61 -22.48 14.92
#